data_0fa1367309b5f19571a866140a343f57
#
_entry.id   0fa1367309b5f19571a866140a343f57
#
_cell.length_a   1.000
_cell.length_b   1.000
_cell.length_c   1.000
_cell.angle_alpha   90.00
_cell.angle_beta   90.00
_cell.angle_gamma   90.00
#
_symmetry.space_group_name_H-M   'P 1'
#
loop_
_entity.id
_entity.type
_entity.pdbx_description
1 polymer ?
#
loop_
_entity_poly.entity_id
_entity_poly.type
_entity_poly.pdbx_seq_one_letter_code
_entity_poly.pdbx_strand_id
1 'polypeptide(L)'
;MNAENYPAVFRSADEGANRNQRLYLWLIRIEYGLLFVAAVLSMEFFAGATFYLIYACVFLVTLFVLLSRAAIKPEQDWYRCRALAESVKTLTWRYMMGAQPFSASMELTAARQEFRQHLERTFKENQSTAEKMVTEWSDADQITAEMDRVRGLSLTDRKKIYADDRVSEQRSWYSRKASANRKTGHWWVGVGILAYCVAALLALSRIEFPHWYWPIQPVIVFASSIIGWMHIKKFSELKAAYTVAAHEIGLIKPRLEDVNNELEFSACVNDAELAFSREHTMWIARQSN
;
A
#
# COMPACT_ATOMS: atom_id res chain seq x y z
N MET A 1 4.14 18.91 1.36
CA MET A 1 5.52 18.66 1.87
C MET A 1 6.18 17.57 1.04
N ASN A 2 7.43 17.77 0.53
CA ASN A 2 8.14 16.81 -0.30
C ASN A 2 8.75 15.67 0.53
N ALA A 3 9.00 14.49 -0.09
CA ALA A 3 9.57 13.34 0.59
C ALA A 3 10.95 13.62 1.24
N GLU A 4 11.75 14.49 0.63
CA GLU A 4 13.06 14.90 1.12
C GLU A 4 13.03 15.62 2.48
N ASN A 5 11.89 16.20 2.81
CA ASN A 5 11.68 16.96 4.04
C ASN A 5 11.28 16.08 5.24
N TYR A 6 11.16 14.78 5.03
CA TYR A 6 10.90 13.81 6.10
C TYR A 6 12.18 13.15 6.61
N PRO A 7 12.17 12.59 7.83
CA PRO A 7 13.28 11.83 8.40
C PRO A 7 13.80 10.74 7.46
N ALA A 8 15.11 10.46 7.54
CA ALA A 8 15.75 9.39 6.78
C ALA A 8 15.05 8.03 6.97
N VAL A 9 14.66 7.70 8.21
CA VAL A 9 13.90 6.47 8.52
C VAL A 9 12.59 6.40 7.75
N PHE A 10 11.85 7.52 7.64
CA PHE A 10 10.62 7.55 6.83
C PHE A 10 10.90 7.19 5.37
N ARG A 11 11.90 7.84 4.77
CA ARG A 11 12.25 7.64 3.35
C ARG A 11 12.68 6.20 3.09
N SER A 12 13.53 5.66 3.93
CA SER A 12 13.99 4.27 3.85
C SER A 12 12.85 3.27 4.00
N ALA A 13 11.93 3.50 4.92
CA ALA A 13 10.78 2.64 5.14
C ALA A 13 9.74 2.74 4.00
N ASP A 14 9.44 3.95 3.50
CA ASP A 14 8.49 4.16 2.41
C ASP A 14 9.00 3.53 1.10
N GLU A 15 10.29 3.72 0.77
CA GLU A 15 10.89 3.06 -0.41
C GLU A 15 10.96 1.54 -0.22
N GLY A 16 11.30 1.05 0.98
CA GLY A 16 11.24 -0.38 1.31
C GLY A 16 9.84 -0.96 1.10
N ALA A 17 8.80 -0.23 1.54
CA ALA A 17 7.42 -0.63 1.30
C ALA A 17 7.09 -0.70 -0.20
N ASN A 18 7.47 0.31 -0.97
CA ASN A 18 7.23 0.37 -2.42
C ASN A 18 7.97 -0.76 -3.16
N ARG A 19 9.20 -1.09 -2.77
CA ARG A 19 10.00 -2.18 -3.35
C ARG A 19 9.35 -3.54 -3.07
N ASN A 20 8.97 -3.82 -1.83
CA ASN A 20 8.34 -5.08 -1.45
C ASN A 20 6.96 -5.25 -2.07
N GLN A 21 6.16 -4.16 -2.20
CA GLN A 21 4.89 -4.19 -2.92
C GLN A 21 5.07 -4.55 -4.39
N ARG A 22 6.06 -3.94 -5.06
CA ARG A 22 6.38 -4.26 -6.47
C ARG A 22 6.77 -5.72 -6.62
N LEU A 23 7.66 -6.23 -5.75
CA LEU A 23 8.09 -7.62 -5.76
C LEU A 23 6.91 -8.59 -5.57
N TYR A 24 6.06 -8.35 -4.57
CA TYR A 24 4.87 -9.15 -4.29
C TYR A 24 3.95 -9.24 -5.52
N LEU A 25 3.60 -8.10 -6.10
CA LEU A 25 2.71 -8.07 -7.26
C LEU A 25 3.34 -8.67 -8.51
N TRP A 26 4.67 -8.59 -8.67
CA TRP A 26 5.39 -9.22 -9.76
C TRP A 26 5.37 -10.75 -9.67
N LEU A 27 5.66 -11.29 -8.49
CA LEU A 27 5.63 -12.75 -8.27
C LEU A 27 4.23 -13.32 -8.57
N ILE A 28 3.16 -12.65 -8.16
CA ILE A 28 1.79 -13.07 -8.46
C ILE A 28 1.50 -13.03 -9.97
N ARG A 29 1.93 -11.98 -10.66
CA ARG A 29 1.73 -11.89 -12.11
C ARG A 29 2.47 -12.99 -12.87
N ILE A 30 3.70 -13.32 -12.44
CA ILE A 30 4.46 -14.44 -13.00
C ILE A 30 3.73 -15.75 -12.74
N GLU A 31 3.25 -15.99 -11.52
CA GLU A 31 2.50 -17.20 -11.16
C GLU A 31 1.25 -17.37 -12.05
N TYR A 32 0.43 -16.34 -12.19
CA TYR A 32 -0.75 -16.40 -13.07
C TYR A 32 -0.37 -16.53 -14.55
N GLY A 33 0.70 -15.88 -14.99
CA GLY A 33 1.21 -16.02 -16.36
C GLY A 33 1.66 -17.44 -16.66
N LEU A 34 2.38 -18.09 -15.75
CA LEU A 34 2.83 -19.47 -15.89
C LEU A 34 1.65 -20.46 -15.88
N LEU A 35 0.64 -20.24 -15.02
CA LEU A 35 -0.57 -21.04 -15.02
C LEU A 35 -1.35 -20.91 -16.33
N PHE A 36 -1.40 -19.70 -16.90
CA PHE A 36 -1.99 -19.50 -18.22
C PHE A 36 -1.22 -20.22 -19.34
N VAL A 37 0.12 -20.15 -19.32
CA VAL A 37 0.99 -20.89 -20.24
C VAL A 37 0.76 -22.39 -20.10
N ALA A 38 0.70 -22.92 -18.87
CA ALA A 38 0.39 -24.32 -18.62
C ALA A 38 -0.96 -24.72 -19.19
N ALA A 39 -1.99 -23.87 -19.08
CA ALA A 39 -3.31 -24.11 -19.65
C ALA A 39 -3.31 -24.10 -21.19
N VAL A 40 -2.48 -23.29 -21.83
CA VAL A 40 -2.29 -23.32 -23.29
C VAL A 40 -1.58 -24.61 -23.71
N LEU A 41 -0.53 -25.01 -23.00
CA LEU A 41 0.16 -26.27 -23.26
C LEU A 41 -0.74 -27.50 -23.06
N SER A 42 -1.71 -27.45 -22.15
CA SER A 42 -2.68 -28.54 -21.92
C SER A 42 -3.59 -28.81 -23.12
N MET A 43 -3.60 -27.96 -24.14
CA MET A 43 -4.35 -28.20 -25.37
C MET A 43 -3.68 -29.23 -26.31
N GLU A 44 -2.47 -29.69 -25.96
CA GLU A 44 -1.75 -30.79 -26.66
C GLU A 44 -1.60 -30.56 -28.18
N PHE A 45 -1.25 -29.32 -28.59
CA PHE A 45 -0.99 -29.02 -30.02
C PHE A 45 0.16 -29.86 -30.62
N PHE A 46 1.05 -30.36 -29.76
CA PHE A 46 2.21 -31.15 -30.12
C PHE A 46 2.25 -32.39 -29.27
N ALA A 47 2.83 -33.49 -29.83
CA ALA A 47 3.06 -34.71 -29.11
C ALA A 47 4.55 -35.02 -29.06
N GLY A 48 5.00 -35.70 -28.01
CA GLY A 48 6.38 -36.17 -27.87
C GLY A 48 7.04 -35.84 -26.55
N ALA A 49 8.11 -36.54 -26.22
CA ALA A 49 8.80 -36.42 -24.92
C ALA A 49 9.27 -35.00 -24.62
N THR A 50 9.80 -34.27 -25.60
CA THR A 50 10.29 -32.90 -25.45
C THR A 50 9.16 -31.95 -25.07
N PHE A 51 7.97 -32.12 -25.65
CA PHE A 51 6.80 -31.29 -25.30
C PHE A 51 6.39 -31.48 -23.84
N TYR A 52 6.25 -32.74 -23.39
CA TYR A 52 5.88 -33.02 -22.00
C TYR A 52 6.97 -32.59 -21.00
N LEU A 53 8.27 -32.65 -21.41
CA LEU A 53 9.35 -32.09 -20.60
C LEU A 53 9.20 -30.58 -20.40
N ILE A 54 8.94 -29.82 -21.47
CA ILE A 54 8.68 -28.36 -21.38
C ILE A 54 7.48 -28.10 -20.50
N TYR A 55 6.40 -28.85 -20.67
CA TYR A 55 5.19 -28.72 -19.88
C TYR A 55 5.46 -28.98 -18.39
N ALA A 56 6.21 -30.02 -18.05
CA ALA A 56 6.65 -30.31 -16.69
C ALA A 56 7.54 -29.19 -16.13
N CYS A 57 8.45 -28.62 -16.92
CA CYS A 57 9.30 -27.50 -16.52
C CYS A 57 8.48 -26.26 -16.14
N VAL A 58 7.39 -25.96 -16.86
CA VAL A 58 6.50 -24.83 -16.50
C VAL A 58 5.91 -25.02 -15.11
N PHE A 59 5.45 -26.23 -14.75
CA PHE A 59 4.96 -26.50 -13.39
C PHE A 59 6.05 -26.39 -12.33
N LEU A 60 7.27 -26.89 -12.61
CA LEU A 60 8.40 -26.79 -11.69
C LEU A 60 8.79 -25.32 -11.44
N VAL A 61 8.80 -24.49 -12.48
CA VAL A 61 9.05 -23.05 -12.35
C VAL A 61 7.92 -22.38 -11.56
N THR A 62 6.66 -22.75 -11.81
CA THR A 62 5.52 -22.21 -11.04
C THR A 62 5.62 -22.58 -9.56
N LEU A 63 5.96 -23.84 -9.27
CA LEU A 63 6.21 -24.30 -7.90
C LEU A 63 7.37 -23.52 -7.25
N PHE A 64 8.46 -23.32 -7.97
CA PHE A 64 9.59 -22.52 -7.45
C PHE A 64 9.19 -21.08 -7.13
N VAL A 65 8.39 -20.42 -7.99
CA VAL A 65 7.88 -19.07 -7.74
C VAL A 65 6.99 -19.05 -6.50
N LEU A 66 6.09 -20.03 -6.35
CA LEU A 66 5.22 -20.18 -5.19
C LEU A 66 6.02 -20.35 -3.89
N LEU A 67 7.01 -21.27 -3.89
CA LEU A 67 7.87 -21.51 -2.73
C LEU A 67 8.72 -20.26 -2.39
N SER A 68 9.25 -19.59 -3.41
CA SER A 68 10.00 -18.34 -3.22
C SER A 68 9.14 -17.26 -2.57
N ARG A 69 7.91 -17.07 -3.03
CA ARG A 69 6.96 -16.12 -2.44
C ARG A 69 6.60 -16.49 -1.00
N ALA A 70 6.38 -17.79 -0.72
CA ALA A 70 6.08 -18.28 0.62
C ALA A 70 7.26 -18.15 1.59
N ALA A 71 8.51 -18.26 1.10
CA ALA A 71 9.72 -18.10 1.90
C ALA A 71 10.07 -16.62 2.16
N ILE A 72 10.02 -15.77 1.13
CA ILE A 72 10.41 -14.36 1.19
C ILE A 72 9.34 -13.53 1.91
N LYS A 73 8.04 -13.87 1.76
CA LYS A 73 6.87 -13.18 2.33
C LYS A 73 6.86 -11.67 2.07
N PRO A 74 7.02 -11.22 0.82
CA PRO A 74 7.18 -9.80 0.50
C PRO A 74 5.95 -8.95 0.85
N GLU A 75 4.76 -9.53 0.94
CA GLU A 75 3.56 -8.85 1.42
C GLU A 75 3.68 -8.45 2.90
N GLN A 76 4.24 -9.30 3.76
CA GLN A 76 4.43 -8.97 5.18
C GLN A 76 5.46 -7.85 5.35
N ASP A 77 6.57 -7.92 4.61
CA ASP A 77 7.60 -6.89 4.63
C ASP A 77 7.09 -5.56 4.09
N TRP A 78 6.26 -5.58 3.03
CA TRP A 78 5.57 -4.39 2.54
C TRP A 78 4.74 -3.72 3.65
N TYR A 79 3.91 -4.49 4.36
CA TYR A 79 3.06 -3.93 5.43
C TYR A 79 3.86 -3.40 6.61
N ARG A 80 4.90 -4.11 7.04
CA ARG A 80 5.78 -3.69 8.12
C ARG A 80 6.50 -2.37 7.79
N CYS A 81 7.10 -2.28 6.62
CA CYS A 81 7.74 -1.05 6.14
C CYS A 81 6.73 0.10 6.03
N ARG A 82 5.53 -0.17 5.52
CA ARG A 82 4.48 0.85 5.41
C ARG A 82 4.00 1.34 6.77
N ALA A 83 3.82 0.44 7.75
CA ALA A 83 3.43 0.80 9.11
C ALA A 83 4.48 1.71 9.78
N LEU A 84 5.77 1.35 9.64
CA LEU A 84 6.86 2.17 10.16
C LEU A 84 6.88 3.56 9.50
N ALA A 85 6.77 3.63 8.18
CA ALA A 85 6.72 4.90 7.45
C ALA A 85 5.58 5.81 7.95
N GLU A 86 4.36 5.29 8.09
CA GLU A 86 3.22 6.08 8.56
C GLU A 86 3.38 6.50 10.03
N SER A 87 3.96 5.66 10.90
CA SER A 87 4.26 6.03 12.28
C SER A 87 5.27 7.18 12.36
N VAL A 88 6.34 7.13 11.57
CA VAL A 88 7.33 8.20 11.50
C VAL A 88 6.74 9.48 10.90
N LYS A 89 5.88 9.35 9.90
CA LYS A 89 5.16 10.49 9.28
C LYS A 89 4.27 11.20 10.28
N THR A 90 3.49 10.46 11.06
CA THR A 90 2.65 10.99 12.14
C THR A 90 3.50 11.71 13.20
N LEU A 91 4.59 11.09 13.63
CA LEU A 91 5.53 11.68 14.59
C LEU A 91 6.11 13.00 14.06
N THR A 92 6.50 13.05 12.78
CA THR A 92 7.03 14.23 12.10
C THR A 92 6.03 15.39 12.08
N TRP A 93 4.77 15.11 11.74
CA TRP A 93 3.75 16.15 11.75
C TRP A 93 3.46 16.68 13.14
N ARG A 94 3.41 15.81 14.17
CA ARG A 94 3.27 16.26 15.57
C ARG A 94 4.43 17.16 15.99
N TYR A 95 5.66 16.81 15.62
CA TYR A 95 6.84 17.62 15.91
C TYR A 95 6.74 19.00 15.26
N MET A 96 6.49 19.07 13.97
CA MET A 96 6.38 20.33 13.23
C MET A 96 5.25 21.22 13.75
N MET A 97 4.12 20.63 14.12
CA MET A 97 2.97 21.37 14.62
C MET A 97 3.07 21.78 16.09
N GLY A 98 4.12 21.38 16.81
CA GLY A 98 4.23 21.64 18.25
C GLY A 98 3.15 20.91 19.05
N ALA A 99 2.67 19.76 18.53
CA ALA A 99 1.66 18.95 19.19
C ALA A 99 2.30 17.90 20.10
N GLN A 100 1.53 17.39 21.06
CA GLN A 100 2.03 16.39 22.00
C GLN A 100 2.67 15.17 21.28
N PRO A 101 3.81 14.67 21.79
CA PRO A 101 4.50 15.09 23.03
C PRO A 101 5.41 16.34 22.86
N PHE A 102 5.50 16.94 21.70
CA PHE A 102 6.44 18.02 21.34
C PHE A 102 5.81 19.41 21.51
N SER A 103 5.35 19.76 22.72
CA SER A 103 4.69 21.04 22.97
C SER A 103 5.41 22.23 22.30
N ALA A 104 4.61 23.20 21.79
CA ALA A 104 5.13 24.41 21.18
C ALA A 104 5.94 25.28 22.18
N SER A 105 5.65 25.19 23.49
CA SER A 105 6.40 25.85 24.54
C SER A 105 7.77 25.22 24.86
N MET A 106 8.04 24.03 24.32
CA MET A 106 9.30 23.31 24.53
C MET A 106 10.43 23.99 23.76
N GLU A 107 11.58 24.18 24.41
CA GLU A 107 12.77 24.67 23.75
C GLU A 107 13.15 23.74 22.57
N LEU A 108 13.70 24.32 21.50
CA LEU A 108 14.01 23.59 20.27
C LEU A 108 14.97 22.40 20.50
N THR A 109 15.98 22.60 21.34
CA THR A 109 16.94 21.54 21.70
C THR A 109 16.27 20.38 22.42
N ALA A 110 15.39 20.67 23.37
CA ALA A 110 14.60 19.67 24.09
C ALA A 110 13.61 18.94 23.16
N ALA A 111 12.93 19.69 22.29
CA ALA A 111 12.01 19.11 21.32
C ALA A 111 12.70 18.17 20.32
N ARG A 112 13.91 18.54 19.85
CA ARG A 112 14.75 17.67 19.00
C ARG A 112 15.21 16.40 19.74
N GLN A 113 15.55 16.53 21.03
CA GLN A 113 15.92 15.38 21.84
C GLN A 113 14.75 14.43 22.05
N GLU A 114 13.58 14.95 22.39
CA GLU A 114 12.34 14.18 22.55
C GLU A 114 11.93 13.48 21.26
N PHE A 115 12.04 14.19 20.11
CA PHE A 115 11.76 13.58 18.80
C PHE A 115 12.70 12.41 18.51
N ARG A 116 14.00 12.58 18.75
CA ARG A 116 14.99 11.50 18.56
C ARG A 116 14.69 10.30 19.44
N GLN A 117 14.32 10.49 20.71
CA GLN A 117 13.96 9.40 21.62
C GLN A 117 12.71 8.64 21.15
N HIS A 118 11.70 9.36 20.69
CA HIS A 118 10.49 8.74 20.13
C HIS A 118 10.80 7.99 18.83
N LEU A 119 11.60 8.56 17.95
CA LEU A 119 12.03 7.92 16.71
C LEU A 119 12.84 6.64 16.99
N GLU A 120 13.78 6.71 17.93
CA GLU A 120 14.58 5.56 18.36
C GLU A 120 13.70 4.44 18.94
N ARG A 121 12.72 4.78 19.79
CA ARG A 121 11.76 3.82 20.32
C ARG A 121 10.95 3.15 19.21
N THR A 122 10.37 3.96 18.32
CA THR A 122 9.60 3.45 17.16
C THR A 122 10.44 2.53 16.28
N PHE A 123 11.72 2.89 16.07
CA PHE A 123 12.65 2.08 15.28
C PHE A 123 12.99 0.77 15.99
N LYS A 124 13.27 0.78 17.29
CA LYS A 124 13.56 -0.44 18.09
C LYS A 124 12.37 -1.41 18.12
N GLU A 125 11.17 -0.88 18.30
CA GLU A 125 9.93 -1.70 18.24
C GLU A 125 9.71 -2.37 16.88
N ASN A 126 10.32 -1.82 15.81
CA ASN A 126 10.22 -2.33 14.45
C ASN A 126 11.57 -2.82 13.90
N GLN A 127 12.51 -3.25 14.76
CA GLN A 127 13.87 -3.62 14.35
C GLN A 127 13.92 -4.73 13.30
N SER A 128 12.99 -5.70 13.35
CA SER A 128 12.88 -6.75 12.32
C SER A 128 12.54 -6.22 10.92
N THR A 129 12.07 -4.98 10.82
CA THR A 129 11.76 -4.32 9.56
C THR A 129 12.99 -3.62 8.98
N ALA A 130 14.00 -3.31 9.80
CA ALA A 130 15.19 -2.57 9.38
C ALA A 130 15.97 -3.26 8.24
N GLU A 131 16.06 -4.60 8.25
CA GLU A 131 16.69 -5.39 7.17
C GLU A 131 15.98 -5.26 5.82
N LYS A 132 14.73 -4.84 5.81
CA LYS A 132 13.88 -4.69 4.62
C LYS A 132 13.77 -3.26 4.13
N MET A 133 14.34 -2.32 4.89
CA MET A 133 14.42 -0.91 4.52
C MET A 133 15.53 -0.70 3.49
N VAL A 134 15.43 0.39 2.77
CA VAL A 134 16.45 0.79 1.80
C VAL A 134 17.56 1.56 2.51
N THR A 135 18.82 1.24 2.24
CA THR A 135 19.99 1.84 2.89
C THR A 135 20.44 3.17 2.27
N GLU A 136 19.92 3.52 1.10
CA GLU A 136 20.32 4.72 0.34
C GLU A 136 20.14 6.04 1.12
N TRP A 137 19.33 6.04 2.16
CA TRP A 137 19.03 7.21 2.99
C TRP A 137 19.66 7.16 4.38
N SER A 138 20.52 6.17 4.67
CA SER A 138 21.10 5.97 6.01
C SER A 138 21.92 7.15 6.50
N ASP A 139 22.54 7.90 5.58
CA ASP A 139 23.39 9.05 5.88
C ASP A 139 22.64 10.39 5.94
N ALA A 140 21.33 10.38 5.69
CA ALA A 140 20.52 11.59 5.69
C ALA A 140 20.00 11.93 7.10
N ASP A 141 19.65 13.21 7.28
CA ASP A 141 19.19 13.73 8.57
C ASP A 141 17.87 13.11 9.02
N GLN A 142 17.76 12.86 10.33
CA GLN A 142 16.52 12.43 10.98
C GLN A 142 15.62 13.61 11.36
N ILE A 143 16.18 14.82 11.49
CA ILE A 143 15.44 16.07 11.69
C ILE A 143 15.94 17.02 10.61
N THR A 144 15.07 17.33 9.67
CA THR A 144 15.43 18.19 8.53
C THR A 144 15.28 19.67 8.90
N ALA A 145 16.01 20.53 8.18
CA ALA A 145 15.88 21.99 8.35
C ALA A 145 14.44 22.48 8.13
N GLU A 146 13.70 21.83 7.24
CA GLU A 146 12.29 22.15 6.97
C GLU A 146 11.40 21.82 8.17
N MET A 147 11.63 20.71 8.86
CA MET A 147 10.89 20.37 10.08
C MET A 147 11.05 21.44 11.14
N ASP A 148 12.28 21.90 11.36
CA ASP A 148 12.58 22.96 12.35
C ASP A 148 12.01 24.32 11.90
N ARG A 149 12.12 24.63 10.61
CA ARG A 149 11.55 25.85 10.04
C ARG A 149 10.04 25.92 10.29
N VAL A 150 9.33 24.85 9.96
CA VAL A 150 7.86 24.80 10.15
C VAL A 150 7.50 24.88 11.63
N ARG A 151 8.24 24.17 12.51
CA ARG A 151 8.01 24.25 13.95
C ARG A 151 8.18 25.66 14.50
N GLY A 152 9.12 26.45 13.96
CA GLY A 152 9.41 27.83 14.40
C GLY A 152 8.41 28.87 13.91
N LEU A 153 7.42 28.51 13.09
CA LEU A 153 6.41 29.43 12.58
C LEU A 153 5.37 29.79 13.64
N SER A 154 4.62 30.88 13.38
CA SER A 154 3.45 31.25 14.18
C SER A 154 2.38 30.16 14.20
N LEU A 155 1.51 30.16 15.22
CA LEU A 155 0.35 29.25 15.28
C LEU A 155 -0.48 29.33 13.99
N THR A 156 -0.75 30.54 13.50
CA THR A 156 -1.54 30.76 12.30
C THR A 156 -0.92 30.12 11.06
N ASP A 157 0.40 30.25 10.88
CA ASP A 157 1.11 29.67 9.74
C ASP A 157 1.19 28.15 9.83
N ARG A 158 1.49 27.60 11.03
CA ARG A 158 1.48 26.15 11.26
C ARG A 158 0.10 25.54 11.02
N LYS A 159 -0.96 26.19 11.50
CA LYS A 159 -2.35 25.81 11.28
C LYS A 159 -2.67 25.75 9.79
N LYS A 160 -2.25 26.77 9.01
CA LYS A 160 -2.46 26.81 7.57
C LYS A 160 -1.69 25.69 6.85
N ILE A 161 -0.40 25.50 7.14
CA ILE A 161 0.41 24.42 6.57
C ILE A 161 -0.19 23.05 6.88
N TYR A 162 -0.64 22.83 8.11
CA TYR A 162 -1.27 21.57 8.50
C TYR A 162 -2.60 21.34 7.76
N ALA A 163 -3.43 22.35 7.65
CA ALA A 163 -4.70 22.25 6.93
C ALA A 163 -4.52 21.96 5.44
N ASP A 164 -3.53 22.57 4.80
CA ASP A 164 -3.32 22.47 3.36
C ASP A 164 -2.45 21.23 3.00
N ASP A 165 -1.27 21.11 3.58
CA ASP A 165 -0.25 20.10 3.21
C ASP A 165 -0.47 18.73 3.87
N ARG A 166 -1.27 18.67 4.95
CA ARG A 166 -1.56 17.40 5.61
C ARG A 166 -3.02 16.98 5.45
N VAL A 167 -3.96 17.81 5.94
CA VAL A 167 -5.37 17.42 5.98
C VAL A 167 -5.98 17.41 4.57
N SER A 168 -5.83 18.50 3.82
CA SER A 168 -6.44 18.64 2.48
C SER A 168 -5.78 17.69 1.46
N GLU A 169 -4.45 17.54 1.51
CA GLU A 169 -3.72 16.60 0.65
C GLU A 169 -4.13 15.16 0.93
N GLN A 170 -4.17 14.76 2.20
CA GLN A 170 -4.55 13.41 2.61
C GLN A 170 -5.99 13.08 2.21
N ARG A 171 -6.94 14.00 2.47
CA ARG A 171 -8.33 13.87 2.03
C ARG A 171 -8.44 13.65 0.52
N SER A 172 -7.74 14.49 -0.25
CA SER A 172 -7.73 14.39 -1.71
C SER A 172 -7.14 13.07 -2.20
N TRP A 173 -6.07 12.60 -1.55
CA TRP A 173 -5.45 11.32 -1.86
C TRP A 173 -6.42 10.16 -1.64
N TYR A 174 -7.09 10.09 -0.48
CA TYR A 174 -8.07 9.05 -0.19
C TYR A 174 -9.24 9.07 -1.18
N SER A 175 -9.77 10.25 -1.49
CA SER A 175 -10.86 10.43 -2.45
C SER A 175 -10.46 9.95 -3.86
N ARG A 176 -9.26 10.32 -4.33
CA ARG A 176 -8.73 9.84 -5.61
C ARG A 176 -8.54 8.32 -5.61
N LYS A 177 -7.99 7.75 -4.53
CA LYS A 177 -7.77 6.30 -4.39
C LYS A 177 -9.09 5.53 -4.34
N ALA A 178 -10.10 6.02 -3.62
CA ALA A 178 -11.44 5.43 -3.59
C ALA A 178 -12.07 5.37 -5.00
N SER A 179 -12.01 6.50 -5.72
CA SER A 179 -12.51 6.59 -7.10
C SER A 179 -11.75 5.66 -8.07
N ALA A 180 -10.42 5.62 -7.97
CA ALA A 180 -9.59 4.74 -8.79
C ALA A 180 -9.90 3.26 -8.54
N ASN A 181 -9.99 2.85 -7.25
CA ASN A 181 -10.34 1.47 -6.91
C ASN A 181 -11.75 1.08 -7.42
N ARG A 182 -12.73 2.00 -7.32
CA ARG A 182 -14.06 1.78 -7.87
C ARG A 182 -14.02 1.51 -9.38
N LYS A 183 -13.36 2.39 -10.13
CA LYS A 183 -13.26 2.27 -11.60
C LYS A 183 -12.54 0.99 -12.02
N THR A 184 -11.39 0.71 -11.39
CA THR A 184 -10.58 -0.47 -11.70
C THR A 184 -11.31 -1.76 -11.31
N GLY A 185 -12.00 -1.78 -10.16
CA GLY A 185 -12.79 -2.93 -9.74
C GLY A 185 -13.93 -3.24 -10.73
N HIS A 186 -14.71 -2.24 -11.17
CA HIS A 186 -15.75 -2.43 -12.17
C HIS A 186 -15.19 -2.92 -13.52
N TRP A 187 -14.02 -2.39 -13.94
CA TRP A 187 -13.36 -2.84 -15.17
C TRP A 187 -13.00 -4.34 -15.10
N TRP A 188 -12.38 -4.79 -13.99
CA TRP A 188 -12.02 -6.19 -13.80
C TRP A 188 -13.25 -7.11 -13.72
N VAL A 189 -14.34 -6.66 -13.10
CA VAL A 189 -15.63 -7.39 -13.12
C VAL A 189 -16.13 -7.54 -14.56
N GLY A 190 -16.11 -6.48 -15.37
CA GLY A 190 -16.51 -6.51 -16.78
C GLY A 190 -15.66 -7.49 -17.60
N VAL A 191 -14.33 -7.47 -17.42
CA VAL A 191 -13.41 -8.43 -18.08
C VAL A 191 -13.71 -9.87 -17.64
N GLY A 192 -13.99 -10.08 -16.35
CA GLY A 192 -14.38 -11.41 -15.84
C GLY A 192 -15.68 -11.93 -16.47
N ILE A 193 -16.72 -11.08 -16.53
CA ILE A 193 -17.98 -11.42 -17.18
C ILE A 193 -17.75 -11.81 -18.65
N LEU A 194 -16.97 -10.99 -19.38
CA LEU A 194 -16.63 -11.28 -20.77
C LEU A 194 -15.91 -12.63 -20.91
N ALA A 195 -14.94 -12.92 -20.06
CA ALA A 195 -14.21 -14.18 -20.08
C ALA A 195 -15.14 -15.38 -19.85
N TYR A 196 -16.08 -15.30 -18.91
CA TYR A 196 -17.07 -16.35 -18.69
C TYR A 196 -18.05 -16.51 -19.86
N CYS A 197 -18.51 -15.42 -20.48
CA CYS A 197 -19.33 -15.48 -21.68
C CYS A 197 -18.58 -16.16 -22.82
N VAL A 198 -17.32 -15.83 -23.04
CA VAL A 198 -16.48 -16.48 -24.05
C VAL A 198 -16.31 -17.96 -23.73
N ALA A 199 -16.02 -18.33 -22.47
CA ALA A 199 -15.90 -19.74 -22.08
C ALA A 199 -17.19 -20.53 -22.36
N ALA A 200 -18.35 -19.95 -22.05
CA ALA A 200 -19.65 -20.57 -22.33
C ALA A 200 -19.89 -20.75 -23.84
N LEU A 201 -19.61 -19.75 -24.66
CA LEU A 201 -19.74 -19.84 -26.11
C LEU A 201 -18.78 -20.90 -26.69
N LEU A 202 -17.55 -20.97 -26.25
CA LEU A 202 -16.59 -21.99 -26.67
C LEU A 202 -17.07 -23.40 -26.29
N ALA A 203 -17.62 -23.55 -25.08
CA ALA A 203 -18.18 -24.85 -24.64
C ALA A 203 -19.37 -25.29 -25.47
N LEU A 204 -20.27 -24.37 -25.81
CA LEU A 204 -21.43 -24.65 -26.70
C LEU A 204 -20.98 -24.95 -28.13
N SER A 205 -19.99 -24.22 -28.65
CA SER A 205 -19.46 -24.47 -30.00
C SER A 205 -18.82 -25.86 -30.12
N ARG A 206 -18.33 -26.44 -29.03
CA ARG A 206 -17.79 -27.81 -29.03
C ARG A 206 -18.87 -28.88 -29.33
N ILE A 207 -20.13 -28.58 -29.10
CA ILE A 207 -21.26 -29.50 -29.42
C ILE A 207 -21.34 -29.71 -30.94
N GLU A 208 -21.22 -28.64 -31.71
CA GLU A 208 -21.33 -28.68 -33.17
C GLU A 208 -20.01 -29.11 -33.85
N PHE A 209 -18.88 -28.68 -33.25
CA PHE A 209 -17.54 -28.92 -33.82
C PHE A 209 -16.62 -29.67 -32.83
N PRO A 210 -16.90 -30.95 -32.52
CA PRO A 210 -16.22 -31.69 -31.45
C PRO A 210 -14.74 -31.97 -31.75
N HIS A 211 -14.32 -31.96 -33.01
CA HIS A 211 -12.93 -32.25 -33.43
C HIS A 211 -12.03 -31.02 -33.50
N TRP A 212 -12.56 -29.81 -33.23
CA TRP A 212 -11.77 -28.61 -33.23
C TRP A 212 -11.05 -28.38 -31.87
N TYR A 213 -9.89 -27.71 -31.93
CA TYR A 213 -9.15 -27.30 -30.73
C TYR A 213 -9.77 -26.04 -30.12
N TRP A 214 -10.63 -26.23 -29.13
CA TRP A 214 -11.28 -25.11 -28.43
C TRP A 214 -10.45 -24.69 -27.21
N PRO A 215 -10.03 -23.40 -27.08
CA PRO A 215 -9.21 -22.92 -25.97
C PRO A 215 -10.02 -22.70 -24.68
N ILE A 216 -10.81 -23.68 -24.27
CA ILE A 216 -11.68 -23.58 -23.10
C ILE A 216 -10.84 -23.49 -21.82
N GLN A 217 -9.83 -24.38 -21.67
CA GLN A 217 -8.95 -24.41 -20.49
C GLN A 217 -8.19 -23.10 -20.27
N PRO A 218 -7.50 -22.52 -21.27
CA PRO A 218 -6.88 -21.21 -21.12
C PRO A 218 -7.85 -20.11 -20.71
N VAL A 219 -9.07 -20.08 -21.27
CA VAL A 219 -10.07 -19.06 -20.92
C VAL A 219 -10.58 -19.23 -19.48
N ILE A 220 -10.76 -20.48 -19.01
CA ILE A 220 -11.14 -20.75 -17.61
C ILE A 220 -10.03 -20.33 -16.67
N VAL A 221 -8.77 -20.67 -16.96
CA VAL A 221 -7.62 -20.26 -16.12
C VAL A 221 -7.48 -18.72 -16.09
N PHE A 222 -7.66 -18.06 -17.23
CA PHE A 222 -7.66 -16.60 -17.30
C PHE A 222 -8.78 -16.00 -16.44
N ALA A 223 -10.01 -16.50 -16.54
CA ALA A 223 -11.14 -16.04 -15.73
C ALA A 223 -10.90 -16.25 -14.22
N SER A 224 -10.35 -17.41 -13.84
CA SER A 224 -10.01 -17.72 -12.45
C SER A 224 -8.88 -16.80 -11.94
N SER A 225 -7.88 -16.49 -12.78
CA SER A 225 -6.81 -15.55 -12.46
C SER A 225 -7.32 -14.13 -12.22
N ILE A 226 -8.37 -13.70 -12.95
CA ILE A 226 -9.03 -12.41 -12.72
C ILE A 226 -9.66 -12.38 -11.31
N ILE A 227 -10.38 -13.43 -10.91
CA ILE A 227 -10.98 -13.52 -9.58
C ILE A 227 -9.88 -13.46 -8.50
N GLY A 228 -8.82 -14.27 -8.64
CA GLY A 228 -7.69 -14.27 -7.72
C GLY A 228 -7.02 -12.89 -7.64
N TRP A 229 -6.83 -12.21 -8.77
CA TRP A 229 -6.29 -10.85 -8.81
C TRP A 229 -7.17 -9.84 -8.08
N MET A 230 -8.50 -9.93 -8.25
CA MET A 230 -9.44 -9.06 -7.55
C MET A 230 -9.41 -9.29 -6.02
N HIS A 231 -9.28 -10.55 -5.57
CA HIS A 231 -9.10 -10.88 -4.16
C HIS A 231 -7.80 -10.32 -3.59
N ILE A 232 -6.69 -10.40 -4.32
CA ILE A 232 -5.40 -9.84 -3.90
C ILE A 232 -5.44 -8.31 -3.83
N LYS A 233 -6.04 -7.66 -4.82
CA LYS A 233 -6.13 -6.20 -4.90
C LYS A 233 -7.20 -5.59 -3.99
N LYS A 234 -8.16 -6.39 -3.51
CA LYS A 234 -9.22 -5.97 -2.57
C LYS A 234 -9.91 -4.64 -2.96
N PHE A 235 -10.20 -4.45 -4.26
CA PHE A 235 -10.70 -3.18 -4.80
C PHE A 235 -11.94 -2.66 -4.07
N SER A 236 -12.90 -3.54 -3.74
CA SER A 236 -14.16 -3.18 -3.08
C SER A 236 -13.93 -2.73 -1.64
N GLU A 237 -13.10 -3.46 -0.90
CA GLU A 237 -12.75 -3.17 0.49
C GLU A 237 -11.96 -1.87 0.60
N LEU A 238 -10.93 -1.69 -0.25
CA LEU A 238 -10.12 -0.47 -0.30
C LEU A 238 -10.95 0.75 -0.70
N LYS A 239 -11.87 0.61 -1.68
CA LYS A 239 -12.81 1.68 -2.02
C LYS A 239 -13.62 2.11 -0.78
N ALA A 240 -14.20 1.15 -0.05
CA ALA A 240 -15.02 1.45 1.13
C ALA A 240 -14.19 2.12 2.23
N ALA A 241 -13.03 1.56 2.58
CA ALA A 241 -12.13 2.11 3.59
C ALA A 241 -11.68 3.54 3.24
N TYR A 242 -11.21 3.76 2.01
CA TYR A 242 -10.77 5.08 1.57
C TYR A 242 -11.91 6.12 1.49
N THR A 243 -13.14 5.68 1.21
CA THR A 243 -14.31 6.58 1.23
C THR A 243 -14.60 7.05 2.66
N VAL A 244 -14.62 6.12 3.62
CA VAL A 244 -14.84 6.45 5.04
C VAL A 244 -13.75 7.41 5.53
N ALA A 245 -12.48 7.09 5.30
CA ALA A 245 -11.36 7.94 5.68
C ALA A 245 -11.44 9.36 5.08
N ALA A 246 -11.79 9.48 3.80
CA ALA A 246 -11.94 10.80 3.17
C ALA A 246 -13.03 11.66 3.85
N HIS A 247 -14.12 11.01 4.33
CA HIS A 247 -15.17 11.71 5.06
C HIS A 247 -14.73 12.08 6.48
N GLU A 248 -14.11 11.16 7.23
CA GLU A 248 -13.58 11.43 8.57
C GLU A 248 -12.56 12.58 8.56
N ILE A 249 -11.61 12.57 7.61
CA ILE A 249 -10.65 13.65 7.41
C ILE A 249 -11.36 14.98 7.06
N GLY A 250 -12.46 14.90 6.32
CA GLY A 250 -13.27 16.06 5.99
C GLY A 250 -13.85 16.81 7.20
N LEU A 251 -14.00 16.12 8.35
CA LEU A 251 -14.46 16.72 9.61
C LEU A 251 -13.34 17.41 10.40
N ILE A 252 -12.07 17.14 10.06
CA ILE A 252 -10.92 17.72 10.77
C ILE A 252 -10.74 19.20 10.39
N LYS A 253 -10.91 19.54 9.11
CA LYS A 253 -10.65 20.90 8.62
C LYS A 253 -11.52 21.97 9.31
N PRO A 254 -12.85 21.82 9.44
CA PRO A 254 -13.67 22.77 10.21
C PRO A 254 -13.23 22.90 11.67
N ARG A 255 -12.91 21.78 12.33
CA ARG A 255 -12.40 21.79 13.70
C ARG A 255 -11.09 22.58 13.84
N LEU A 256 -10.21 22.52 12.84
CA LEU A 256 -8.99 23.34 12.82
C LEU A 256 -9.29 24.83 12.68
N GLU A 257 -10.33 25.22 11.94
CA GLU A 257 -10.74 26.62 11.76
C GLU A 257 -11.15 27.27 13.09
N ASP A 258 -11.81 26.50 13.97
CA ASP A 258 -12.29 26.95 15.28
C ASP A 258 -11.20 27.05 16.36
N VAL A 259 -10.01 26.48 16.11
CA VAL A 259 -8.89 26.48 17.07
C VAL A 259 -8.25 27.87 17.19
N ASN A 260 -8.12 28.37 18.43
CA ASN A 260 -7.62 29.72 18.70
C ASN A 260 -6.34 29.78 19.55
N ASN A 261 -5.91 28.68 20.15
CA ASN A 261 -4.72 28.63 20.99
C ASN A 261 -3.89 27.37 20.78
N GLU A 262 -2.66 27.37 21.29
CA GLU A 262 -1.69 26.26 21.12
C GLU A 262 -2.17 24.95 21.74
N LEU A 263 -2.86 25.00 22.86
CA LEU A 263 -3.37 23.79 23.53
C LEU A 263 -4.44 23.09 22.70
N GLU A 264 -5.42 23.83 22.21
CA GLU A 264 -6.47 23.33 21.32
C GLU A 264 -5.89 22.81 20.01
N PHE A 265 -4.91 23.55 19.44
CA PHE A 265 -4.22 23.12 18.23
C PHE A 265 -3.49 21.79 18.43
N SER A 266 -2.72 21.68 19.51
CA SER A 266 -2.02 20.44 19.87
C SER A 266 -2.98 19.25 20.01
N ALA A 267 -4.11 19.45 20.69
CA ALA A 267 -5.12 18.41 20.84
C ALA A 267 -5.75 18.01 19.50
N CYS A 268 -6.11 19.01 18.67
CA CYS A 268 -6.69 18.76 17.34
C CYS A 268 -5.74 18.02 16.42
N VAL A 269 -4.45 18.38 16.38
CA VAL A 269 -3.42 17.68 15.60
C VAL A 269 -3.23 16.26 16.12
N ASN A 270 -3.19 16.07 17.45
CA ASN A 270 -3.03 14.75 18.03
C ASN A 270 -4.18 13.81 17.66
N ASP A 271 -5.43 14.28 17.78
CA ASP A 271 -6.62 13.53 17.39
C ASP A 271 -6.60 13.16 15.90
N ALA A 272 -6.23 14.13 15.05
CA ALA A 272 -6.15 13.93 13.61
C ALA A 272 -5.08 12.89 13.24
N GLU A 273 -3.87 12.99 13.79
CA GLU A 273 -2.79 12.04 13.52
C GLU A 273 -3.09 10.65 14.09
N LEU A 274 -3.80 10.55 15.21
CA LEU A 274 -4.33 9.27 15.71
C LEU A 274 -5.38 8.67 14.77
N ALA A 275 -6.24 9.48 14.17
CA ALA A 275 -7.22 9.01 13.20
C ALA A 275 -6.54 8.47 11.94
N PHE A 276 -5.54 9.19 11.40
CA PHE A 276 -4.75 8.74 10.25
C PHE A 276 -4.00 7.43 10.54
N SER A 277 -3.43 7.28 11.74
CA SER A 277 -2.71 6.07 12.15
C SER A 277 -3.64 4.87 12.36
N ARG A 278 -4.82 5.04 12.94
CA ARG A 278 -5.78 3.95 13.22
C ARG A 278 -6.28 3.28 11.95
N GLU A 279 -6.57 4.06 10.92
CA GLU A 279 -7.02 3.50 9.64
C GLU A 279 -5.97 2.56 9.06
N HIS A 280 -4.71 2.98 9.11
CA HIS A 280 -3.61 2.18 8.61
C HIS A 280 -3.41 0.90 9.42
N THR A 281 -3.51 0.98 10.75
CA THR A 281 -3.39 -0.19 11.66
C THR A 281 -4.53 -1.18 11.46
N MET A 282 -5.78 -0.71 11.31
CA MET A 282 -6.93 -1.57 11.02
C MET A 282 -6.82 -2.27 9.66
N TRP A 283 -6.25 -1.59 8.68
CA TRP A 283 -6.02 -2.17 7.36
C TRP A 283 -4.99 -3.31 7.42
N ILE A 284 -3.89 -3.14 8.17
CA ILE A 284 -2.88 -4.19 8.42
C ILE A 284 -3.52 -5.37 9.16
N ALA A 285 -4.26 -5.13 10.24
CA ALA A 285 -4.89 -6.18 11.03
C ALA A 285 -5.90 -7.03 10.24
N ARG A 286 -6.61 -6.43 9.27
CA ARG A 286 -7.54 -7.15 8.38
C ARG A 286 -6.83 -7.99 7.31
N GLN A 287 -5.54 -7.79 7.12
CA GLN A 287 -4.77 -8.55 6.12
C GLN A 287 -3.91 -9.65 6.76
N SER A 288 -3.70 -9.61 8.07
CA SER A 288 -2.98 -10.64 8.82
C SER A 288 -3.88 -11.81 9.26
N ASN A 289 -5.17 -11.70 9.07
CA ASN A 289 -6.17 -12.77 9.23
C ASN A 289 -6.62 -13.27 7.86
#